data_b591fd53eddda9193a9927603baa5f5c
#
_entry.id   b591fd53eddda9193a9927603baa5f5c
#
_cell.length_a   1.000
_cell.length_b   1.000
_cell.length_c   1.000
_cell.angle_alpha   90.00
_cell.angle_beta   90.00
_cell.angle_gamma   90.00
#
_symmetry.space_group_name_H-M   'P 1'
#
loop_
_entity.id
_entity.type
_entity.pdbx_description
1 polymer ?
#
loop_
_entity_poly.entity_id
_entity_poly.type
_entity_poly.pdbx_seq_one_letter_code
_entity_poly.pdbx_strand_id
1 'polypeptide(L)'
;MSAQADFAFDKAGLQNTAPGRLTAWNSTLWPIDPSWESVVQNFLASQTGHKLGQFIAQRVAEGAAIYPSHPLRALQLTPLPAVKVVILGQDPYHGPNQAHGLAFSVRHGHRIPPSLRNIFKEIDRDAAQVGVASASQSVPSGLRSGSLEAWAQQGVLLLNTCMTVEDGAPGSHAKQGWEALTDALIQSVVDAVEPAVFMLWGAHAQAKRELIKGEHLVLTANHPSPLSANRPPQPFVGCGHFVAANAWLQARGHKVIEWS
;
A
#
# COMPACT_ATOMS: atom_id res chain seq x y z
N MET A 1 -17.56 -22.66 -55.92
CA MET A 1 -18.43 -22.14 -54.82
C MET A 1 -17.62 -22.38 -53.55
N SER A 2 -16.96 -21.33 -53.11
CA SER A 2 -16.08 -21.36 -51.92
C SER A 2 -16.89 -20.71 -50.78
N ALA A 3 -17.18 -21.47 -49.72
CA ALA A 3 -17.80 -20.96 -48.51
C ALA A 3 -16.69 -20.40 -47.61
N GLN A 4 -16.67 -19.11 -47.50
CA GLN A 4 -15.89 -18.36 -46.50
C GLN A 4 -16.65 -18.44 -45.16
N ALA A 5 -16.03 -19.11 -44.18
CA ALA A 5 -16.53 -19.12 -42.81
C ALA A 5 -16.04 -17.83 -42.13
N ASP A 6 -16.97 -16.90 -41.87
CA ASP A 6 -16.73 -15.73 -41.04
C ASP A 6 -16.55 -16.18 -39.57
N PHE A 7 -15.33 -16.08 -39.07
CA PHE A 7 -15.08 -16.16 -37.64
C PHE A 7 -15.43 -14.81 -37.01
N ALA A 8 -16.64 -14.71 -36.49
CA ALA A 8 -17.06 -13.63 -35.62
C ALA A 8 -16.30 -13.75 -34.30
N PHE A 9 -15.30 -12.91 -34.08
CA PHE A 9 -14.68 -12.73 -32.78
C PHE A 9 -15.70 -12.07 -31.84
N ASP A 10 -16.18 -12.86 -30.90
CA ASP A 10 -17.06 -12.40 -29.83
C ASP A 10 -16.30 -11.42 -28.91
N LYS A 11 -16.59 -10.12 -29.04
CA LYS A 11 -16.03 -9.03 -28.25
C LYS A 11 -16.65 -8.91 -26.84
N ALA A 12 -17.35 -9.93 -26.35
CA ALA A 12 -18.06 -9.91 -25.08
C ALA A 12 -17.19 -10.32 -23.86
N GLY A 13 -15.89 -10.58 -24.01
CA GLY A 13 -15.04 -11.21 -23.01
C GLY A 13 -14.14 -10.30 -22.14
N LEU A 14 -14.19 -8.95 -22.26
CA LEU A 14 -13.23 -8.07 -21.55
C LEU A 14 -13.89 -6.84 -20.91
N GLN A 15 -14.98 -7.02 -20.19
CA GLN A 15 -15.50 -6.00 -19.27
C GLN A 15 -15.76 -6.59 -17.89
N ASN A 16 -14.74 -7.22 -17.29
CA ASN A 16 -14.75 -7.47 -15.85
C ASN A 16 -13.76 -6.51 -15.18
N THR A 17 -13.95 -5.21 -15.35
CA THR A 17 -13.41 -4.24 -14.42
C THR A 17 -14.20 -4.40 -13.14
N ALA A 18 -13.68 -5.18 -12.19
CA ALA A 18 -14.22 -5.21 -10.84
C ALA A 18 -14.49 -3.76 -10.41
N PRO A 19 -15.70 -3.42 -9.94
CA PRO A 19 -16.01 -2.06 -9.56
C PRO A 19 -14.94 -1.60 -8.57
N GLY A 20 -14.34 -0.45 -8.75
CA GLY A 20 -13.26 0.07 -7.90
C GLY A 20 -13.69 0.25 -6.43
N ARG A 21 -14.99 0.03 -6.14
CA ARG A 21 -15.62 0.15 -4.81
C ARG A 21 -15.96 -1.20 -4.20
N LEU A 22 -15.97 -1.23 -2.89
CA LEU A 22 -16.44 -2.34 -2.08
C LEU A 22 -17.97 -2.46 -2.21
N THR A 23 -18.45 -3.66 -2.55
CA THR A 23 -19.89 -3.94 -2.73
C THR A 23 -20.50 -4.75 -1.60
N ALA A 24 -19.67 -5.41 -0.78
CA ALA A 24 -20.08 -6.17 0.38
C ALA A 24 -18.90 -6.38 1.34
N TRP A 25 -19.19 -6.56 2.62
CA TRP A 25 -18.22 -7.11 3.56
C TRP A 25 -18.17 -8.63 3.38
N ASN A 26 -17.26 -9.07 2.52
CA ASN A 26 -17.06 -10.49 2.24
C ASN A 26 -15.56 -10.76 2.02
N SER A 27 -14.92 -11.33 3.03
CA SER A 27 -13.48 -11.62 3.01
C SER A 27 -13.10 -12.69 1.98
N THR A 28 -14.05 -13.54 1.52
CA THR A 28 -13.78 -14.52 0.46
C THR A 28 -13.49 -13.85 -0.90
N LEU A 29 -13.88 -12.57 -1.06
CA LEU A 29 -13.58 -11.77 -2.24
C LEU A 29 -12.21 -11.08 -2.16
N TRP A 30 -11.47 -11.23 -1.07
CA TRP A 30 -10.18 -10.60 -0.83
C TRP A 30 -9.10 -11.67 -0.70
N PRO A 31 -8.61 -12.24 -1.81
CA PRO A 31 -7.53 -13.22 -1.75
C PRO A 31 -6.30 -12.61 -1.09
N ILE A 32 -5.67 -13.38 -0.21
CA ILE A 32 -4.42 -13.05 0.48
C ILE A 32 -3.43 -14.20 0.32
N ASP A 33 -2.15 -13.94 0.53
CA ASP A 33 -1.17 -15.03 0.62
C ASP A 33 -1.44 -15.87 1.88
N PRO A 34 -1.32 -17.21 1.82
CA PRO A 34 -1.59 -18.12 2.95
C PRO A 34 -0.82 -17.78 4.22
N SER A 35 0.36 -17.18 4.12
CA SER A 35 1.16 -16.77 5.27
C SER A 35 0.48 -15.72 6.17
N TRP A 36 -0.55 -15.03 5.69
CA TRP A 36 -1.34 -14.06 6.42
C TRP A 36 -2.68 -14.61 6.96
N GLU A 37 -3.07 -15.82 6.56
CA GLU A 37 -4.41 -16.36 6.88
C GLU A 37 -4.70 -16.36 8.37
N SER A 38 -3.76 -16.84 9.19
CA SER A 38 -3.97 -16.93 10.64
C SER A 38 -4.29 -15.60 11.29
N VAL A 39 -3.51 -14.55 11.01
CA VAL A 39 -3.71 -13.23 11.61
C VAL A 39 -4.99 -12.58 11.12
N VAL A 40 -5.33 -12.72 9.83
CA VAL A 40 -6.55 -12.15 9.25
C VAL A 40 -7.79 -12.87 9.79
N GLN A 41 -7.80 -14.21 9.85
CA GLN A 41 -8.92 -14.98 10.39
C GLN A 41 -9.14 -14.70 11.87
N ASN A 42 -8.08 -14.63 12.68
CA ASN A 42 -8.16 -14.27 14.09
C ASN A 42 -8.81 -12.88 14.27
N PHE A 43 -8.42 -11.91 13.45
CA PHE A 43 -9.04 -10.59 13.48
C PHE A 43 -10.51 -10.64 13.08
N LEU A 44 -10.86 -11.29 11.96
CA LEU A 44 -12.24 -11.37 11.48
C LEU A 44 -13.16 -12.05 12.49
N ALA A 45 -12.67 -13.06 13.23
CA ALA A 45 -13.41 -13.74 14.30
C ALA A 45 -13.48 -12.92 15.61
N SER A 46 -12.72 -11.85 15.75
CA SER A 46 -12.71 -11.01 16.95
C SER A 46 -13.95 -10.12 17.04
N GLN A 47 -14.26 -9.64 18.25
CA GLN A 47 -15.33 -8.68 18.46
C GLN A 47 -15.12 -7.38 17.64
N THR A 48 -13.87 -6.93 17.52
CA THR A 48 -13.50 -5.76 16.71
C THR A 48 -13.75 -5.99 15.24
N GLY A 49 -13.34 -7.16 14.71
CA GLY A 49 -13.58 -7.55 13.32
C GLY A 49 -15.08 -7.65 13.00
N HIS A 50 -15.88 -8.24 13.89
CA HIS A 50 -17.35 -8.30 13.73
C HIS A 50 -17.98 -6.88 13.72
N LYS A 51 -17.58 -5.99 14.64
CA LYS A 51 -18.10 -4.62 14.67
C LYS A 51 -17.75 -3.84 13.41
N LEU A 52 -16.51 -3.95 12.95
CA LEU A 52 -16.08 -3.34 11.69
C LEU A 52 -16.88 -3.88 10.51
N GLY A 53 -17.10 -5.21 10.45
CA GLY A 53 -17.90 -5.84 9.40
C GLY A 53 -19.33 -5.32 9.38
N GLN A 54 -19.98 -5.22 10.53
CA GLN A 54 -21.33 -4.65 10.65
C GLN A 54 -21.38 -3.20 10.20
N PHE A 55 -20.40 -2.37 10.64
CA PHE A 55 -20.29 -0.97 10.24
C PHE A 55 -20.17 -0.85 8.71
N ILE A 56 -19.23 -1.56 8.09
CA ILE A 56 -19.03 -1.51 6.63
C ILE A 56 -20.28 -2.01 5.89
N ALA A 57 -20.88 -3.12 6.32
CA ALA A 57 -22.10 -3.66 5.71
C ALA A 57 -23.26 -2.66 5.77
N GLN A 58 -23.44 -1.98 6.90
CA GLN A 58 -24.44 -0.93 7.06
C GLN A 58 -24.20 0.22 6.10
N ARG A 59 -22.95 0.75 6.03
CA ARG A 59 -22.62 1.85 5.12
C ARG A 59 -22.86 1.50 3.65
N VAL A 60 -22.52 0.26 3.25
CA VAL A 60 -22.82 -0.25 1.89
C VAL A 60 -24.33 -0.30 1.65
N ALA A 61 -25.13 -0.79 2.61
CA ALA A 61 -26.59 -0.86 2.51
C ALA A 61 -27.22 0.55 2.42
N GLU A 62 -26.63 1.55 3.06
CA GLU A 62 -27.02 2.97 2.97
C GLU A 62 -26.59 3.64 1.66
N GLY A 63 -25.90 2.93 0.77
CA GLY A 63 -25.47 3.39 -0.54
C GLY A 63 -24.12 4.12 -0.57
N ALA A 64 -23.36 4.08 0.53
CA ALA A 64 -22.02 4.68 0.55
C ALA A 64 -21.09 4.03 -0.47
N ALA A 65 -20.36 4.85 -1.23
CA ALA A 65 -19.30 4.38 -2.10
C ALA A 65 -18.01 4.21 -1.29
N ILE A 66 -17.58 2.98 -1.05
CA ILE A 66 -16.42 2.63 -0.21
C ILE A 66 -15.28 2.12 -1.08
N TYR A 67 -14.07 2.60 -0.83
CA TYR A 67 -12.84 2.20 -1.53
C TYR A 67 -11.80 1.61 -0.57
N PRO A 68 -10.93 0.72 -1.05
CA PRO A 68 -10.94 0.01 -2.34
C PRO A 68 -11.87 -1.22 -2.32
N SER A 69 -12.09 -1.82 -3.49
CA SER A 69 -12.84 -3.09 -3.61
C SER A 69 -12.13 -4.27 -2.94
N HIS A 70 -10.80 -4.22 -2.82
CA HIS A 70 -9.97 -5.23 -2.17
C HIS A 70 -9.07 -4.58 -1.11
N PRO A 71 -9.53 -4.45 0.13
CA PRO A 71 -8.78 -3.78 1.21
C PRO A 71 -7.46 -4.48 1.58
N LEU A 72 -7.38 -5.81 1.41
CA LEU A 72 -6.25 -6.63 1.81
C LEU A 72 -5.27 -6.95 0.66
N ARG A 73 -5.30 -6.19 -0.44
CA ARG A 73 -4.45 -6.48 -1.61
C ARG A 73 -2.95 -6.44 -1.30
N ALA A 74 -2.51 -5.63 -0.35
CA ALA A 74 -1.12 -5.63 0.09
C ALA A 74 -0.66 -7.01 0.59
N LEU A 75 -1.55 -7.72 1.28
CA LEU A 75 -1.30 -9.07 1.80
C LEU A 75 -1.34 -10.15 0.71
N GLN A 76 -2.01 -9.87 -0.40
CA GLN A 76 -2.00 -10.75 -1.58
C GLN A 76 -0.67 -10.69 -2.33
N LEU A 77 -0.10 -9.49 -2.46
CA LEU A 77 1.07 -9.25 -3.30
C LEU A 77 2.40 -9.41 -2.55
N THR A 78 2.38 -9.30 -1.23
CA THR A 78 3.57 -9.38 -0.39
C THR A 78 3.39 -10.47 0.66
N PRO A 79 3.85 -11.72 0.43
CA PRO A 79 3.84 -12.79 1.42
C PRO A 79 4.63 -12.39 2.68
N LEU A 80 4.19 -12.82 3.87
CA LEU A 80 4.85 -12.47 5.14
C LEU A 80 6.36 -12.81 5.14
N PRO A 81 6.81 -14.00 4.70
CA PRO A 81 8.24 -14.31 4.67
C PRO A 81 9.06 -13.50 3.65
N ALA A 82 8.38 -12.83 2.71
CA ALA A 82 9.02 -12.00 1.69
C ALA A 82 9.14 -10.52 2.09
N VAL A 83 8.57 -10.11 3.23
CA VAL A 83 8.58 -8.71 3.66
C VAL A 83 10.00 -8.26 3.98
N LYS A 84 10.47 -7.23 3.30
CA LYS A 84 11.77 -6.56 3.52
C LYS A 84 11.59 -5.13 4.00
N VAL A 85 10.57 -4.46 3.49
CA VAL A 85 10.24 -3.07 3.84
C VAL A 85 8.75 -2.96 4.12
N VAL A 86 8.39 -2.24 5.17
CA VAL A 86 7.00 -1.86 5.48
C VAL A 86 6.87 -0.36 5.32
N ILE A 87 5.93 0.09 4.50
CA ILE A 87 5.58 1.51 4.35
C ILE A 87 4.15 1.70 4.85
N LEU A 88 3.98 2.51 5.90
CA LEU A 88 2.66 2.76 6.48
C LEU A 88 2.06 4.07 5.94
N GLY A 89 0.89 3.94 5.30
CA GLY A 89 -0.01 5.05 5.00
C GLY A 89 -1.09 5.23 6.07
N GLN A 90 -1.89 6.28 5.96
CA GLN A 90 -3.01 6.55 6.88
C GLN A 90 -4.26 5.82 6.43
N ASP A 91 -4.85 6.23 5.31
CA ASP A 91 -6.06 5.71 4.69
C ASP A 91 -5.92 5.69 3.16
N PRO A 92 -6.80 4.97 2.45
CA PRO A 92 -6.75 4.93 1.00
C PRO A 92 -7.11 6.29 0.37
N TYR A 93 -6.72 6.49 -0.89
CA TYR A 93 -7.26 7.62 -1.67
C TYR A 93 -8.77 7.50 -1.79
N HIS A 94 -9.46 8.59 -1.53
CA HIS A 94 -10.92 8.65 -1.44
C HIS A 94 -11.63 9.07 -2.74
N GLY A 95 -10.91 9.23 -3.84
CA GLY A 95 -11.50 9.50 -5.15
C GLY A 95 -11.89 8.23 -5.90
N PRO A 96 -12.86 8.31 -6.83
CA PRO A 96 -13.34 7.17 -7.60
C PRO A 96 -12.21 6.41 -8.31
N ASN A 97 -12.16 5.09 -8.12
CA ASN A 97 -11.20 4.18 -8.76
C ASN A 97 -9.70 4.46 -8.50
N GLN A 98 -9.35 5.36 -7.57
CA GLN A 98 -7.94 5.65 -7.25
C GLN A 98 -7.31 4.54 -6.42
N ALA A 99 -7.86 4.26 -5.24
CA ALA A 99 -7.35 3.24 -4.34
C ALA A 99 -7.56 1.83 -4.88
N HIS A 100 -6.55 0.98 -4.67
CA HIS A 100 -6.61 -0.43 -5.06
C HIS A 100 -5.98 -1.37 -4.02
N GLY A 101 -5.92 -0.95 -2.75
CA GLY A 101 -5.49 -1.76 -1.62
C GLY A 101 -3.99 -1.75 -1.32
N LEU A 102 -3.25 -0.82 -1.92
CA LEU A 102 -1.85 -0.54 -1.61
C LEU A 102 -1.70 0.91 -1.15
N ALA A 103 -1.02 1.15 -0.04
CA ALA A 103 -0.76 2.50 0.45
C ALA A 103 0.03 3.34 -0.57
N PHE A 104 -0.34 4.61 -0.72
CA PHE A 104 0.23 5.59 -1.65
C PHE A 104 0.07 5.27 -3.14
N SER A 105 -0.43 4.10 -3.52
CA SER A 105 -0.55 3.61 -4.89
C SER A 105 -1.90 3.94 -5.51
N VAL A 106 -1.91 4.21 -6.82
CA VAL A 106 -3.13 4.30 -7.63
C VAL A 106 -3.07 3.31 -8.79
N ARG A 107 -4.22 2.98 -9.37
CA ARG A 107 -4.27 2.09 -10.55
C ARG A 107 -3.50 2.67 -11.73
N HIS A 108 -3.04 1.79 -12.62
CA HIS A 108 -2.46 2.21 -13.90
C HIS A 108 -3.38 3.17 -14.65
N GLY A 109 -2.79 4.18 -15.29
CA GLY A 109 -3.52 5.18 -16.07
C GLY A 109 -4.19 6.29 -15.24
N HIS A 110 -4.18 6.21 -13.91
CA HIS A 110 -4.65 7.29 -13.07
C HIS A 110 -3.60 8.38 -12.86
N ARG A 111 -4.07 9.62 -12.72
CA ARG A 111 -3.20 10.75 -12.37
C ARG A 111 -2.48 10.48 -11.05
N ILE A 112 -1.16 10.63 -11.05
CA ILE A 112 -0.33 10.46 -9.85
C ILE A 112 -0.71 11.49 -8.78
N PRO A 113 -1.11 11.06 -7.57
CA PRO A 113 -1.48 11.95 -6.48
C PRO A 113 -0.30 12.79 -5.97
N PRO A 114 -0.58 13.95 -5.31
CA PRO A 114 0.47 14.84 -4.85
C PRO A 114 1.48 14.19 -3.90
N SER A 115 1.03 13.33 -2.97
CA SER A 115 1.92 12.62 -2.05
C SER A 115 2.85 11.67 -2.79
N LEU A 116 2.33 10.89 -3.75
CA LEU A 116 3.13 9.98 -4.56
C LEU A 116 4.14 10.72 -5.46
N ARG A 117 3.76 11.90 -5.98
CA ARG A 117 4.73 12.75 -6.70
C ARG A 117 5.90 13.18 -5.82
N ASN A 118 5.65 13.50 -4.54
CA ASN A 118 6.72 13.85 -3.62
C ASN A 118 7.58 12.63 -3.26
N ILE A 119 6.98 11.44 -3.16
CA ILE A 119 7.72 10.18 -2.99
C ILE A 119 8.67 9.97 -4.17
N PHE A 120 8.21 10.09 -5.40
CA PHE A 120 9.06 9.94 -6.59
C PHE A 120 10.16 11.01 -6.66
N LYS A 121 9.88 12.27 -6.29
CA LYS A 121 10.90 13.31 -6.22
C LYS A 121 11.99 12.98 -5.20
N GLU A 122 11.62 12.42 -4.05
CA GLU A 122 12.61 12.03 -3.04
C GLU A 122 13.46 10.85 -3.51
N ILE A 123 12.88 9.88 -4.20
CA ILE A 123 13.63 8.77 -4.82
C ILE A 123 14.68 9.32 -5.82
N ASP A 124 14.27 10.24 -6.70
CA ASP A 124 15.17 10.84 -7.68
C ASP A 124 16.29 11.64 -7.01
N ARG A 125 15.96 12.36 -5.94
CA ARG A 125 16.92 13.13 -5.14
C ARG A 125 17.94 12.20 -4.45
N ASP A 126 17.46 11.13 -3.80
CA ASP A 126 18.30 10.14 -3.13
C ASP A 126 19.28 9.48 -4.12
N ALA A 127 18.79 9.05 -5.27
CA ALA A 127 19.63 8.45 -6.31
C ALA A 127 20.73 9.40 -6.80
N ALA A 128 20.43 10.68 -6.97
CA ALA A 128 21.39 11.71 -7.39
C ALA A 128 22.48 11.94 -6.34
N GLN A 129 22.18 11.83 -5.04
CA GLN A 129 23.16 12.07 -3.96
C GLN A 129 24.22 10.96 -3.83
N VAL A 130 23.87 9.72 -4.16
CA VAL A 130 24.77 8.57 -3.98
C VAL A 130 25.69 8.37 -5.19
N GLY A 131 25.60 9.26 -6.22
CA GLY A 131 26.40 9.14 -7.43
C GLY A 131 26.15 7.83 -8.20
N VAL A 132 25.13 7.07 -7.80
CA VAL A 132 24.59 5.98 -8.58
C VAL A 132 23.83 6.67 -9.71
N ALA A 133 24.57 7.10 -10.74
CA ALA A 133 23.99 7.22 -12.07
C ALA A 133 23.40 5.81 -12.34
N SER A 134 22.18 5.60 -11.92
CA SER A 134 21.44 4.37 -12.20
C SER A 134 21.50 4.22 -13.70
N ALA A 135 22.19 3.18 -14.16
CA ALA A 135 22.15 2.75 -15.55
C ALA A 135 20.72 2.30 -15.96
N SER A 136 19.76 2.29 -15.05
CA SER A 136 18.34 2.32 -15.34
C SER A 136 17.99 3.80 -15.54
N GLN A 137 17.83 4.17 -16.81
CA GLN A 137 17.32 5.44 -17.29
C GLN A 137 16.28 5.97 -16.30
N SER A 138 16.55 7.15 -15.70
CA SER A 138 15.55 7.87 -14.91
C SER A 138 14.32 8.01 -15.80
N VAL A 139 13.29 7.19 -15.54
CA VAL A 139 12.03 7.32 -16.27
C VAL A 139 11.57 8.76 -16.00
N PRO A 140 11.43 9.59 -17.02
CA PRO A 140 10.98 10.95 -16.82
C PRO A 140 9.75 10.93 -15.93
N SER A 141 9.66 11.79 -14.92
CA SER A 141 8.60 11.81 -13.91
C SER A 141 7.17 11.82 -14.49
N GLY A 142 7.02 12.16 -15.78
CA GLY A 142 5.77 12.07 -16.53
C GLY A 142 5.43 10.68 -17.12
N LEU A 143 6.37 9.73 -17.10
CA LEU A 143 6.18 8.36 -17.63
C LEU A 143 6.10 7.29 -16.51
N ARG A 144 6.34 7.65 -15.24
CA ARG A 144 6.20 6.72 -14.13
C ARG A 144 4.74 6.32 -13.93
N SER A 145 4.54 5.03 -13.70
CA SER A 145 3.24 4.53 -13.27
C SER A 145 2.94 4.98 -11.85
N GLY A 146 1.66 5.33 -11.58
CA GLY A 146 1.18 5.52 -10.21
C GLY A 146 0.97 4.20 -9.44
N SER A 147 1.08 3.05 -10.11
CA SER A 147 0.97 1.75 -9.47
C SER A 147 2.31 1.31 -8.87
N LEU A 148 2.28 0.99 -7.58
CA LEU A 148 3.43 0.50 -6.80
C LEU A 148 3.42 -1.04 -6.65
N GLU A 149 2.69 -1.76 -7.51
CA GLU A 149 2.64 -3.23 -7.46
C GLU A 149 4.03 -3.86 -7.63
N ALA A 150 4.89 -3.26 -8.46
CA ALA A 150 6.26 -3.72 -8.65
C ALA A 150 7.09 -3.64 -7.35
N TRP A 151 6.79 -2.69 -6.46
CA TRP A 151 7.43 -2.64 -5.13
C TRP A 151 6.90 -3.76 -4.23
N ALA A 152 5.57 -3.95 -4.22
CA ALA A 152 4.96 -5.01 -3.42
C ALA A 152 5.52 -6.40 -3.78
N GLN A 153 5.70 -6.68 -5.07
CA GLN A 153 6.29 -7.92 -5.58
C GLN A 153 7.76 -8.12 -5.19
N GLN A 154 8.48 -7.06 -4.82
CA GLN A 154 9.85 -7.11 -4.32
C GLN A 154 9.95 -7.29 -2.80
N GLY A 155 8.82 -7.32 -2.09
CA GLY A 155 8.77 -7.44 -0.64
C GLY A 155 8.52 -6.12 0.10
N VAL A 156 7.96 -5.11 -0.55
CA VAL A 156 7.52 -3.88 0.10
C VAL A 156 6.04 -4.01 0.49
N LEU A 157 5.77 -4.18 1.77
CA LEU A 157 4.41 -4.21 2.32
C LEU A 157 3.86 -2.78 2.41
N LEU A 158 2.99 -2.42 1.47
CA LEU A 158 2.36 -1.10 1.34
C LEU A 158 1.02 -1.09 2.09
N LEU A 159 1.04 -0.81 3.39
CA LEU A 159 -0.08 -1.00 4.28
C LEU A 159 -0.66 0.33 4.78
N ASN A 160 -1.98 0.52 4.71
CA ASN A 160 -2.65 1.63 5.38
C ASN A 160 -3.06 1.25 6.81
N THR A 161 -3.03 2.19 7.75
CA THR A 161 -3.52 1.97 9.11
C THR A 161 -5.04 1.80 9.14
N CYS A 162 -5.75 2.45 8.23
CA CYS A 162 -7.17 2.24 7.94
C CYS A 162 -7.30 1.77 6.48
N MET A 163 -7.92 0.62 6.23
CA MET A 163 -7.86 -0.04 4.91
C MET A 163 -9.03 0.30 3.99
N THR A 164 -10.02 1.05 4.46
CA THR A 164 -11.15 1.51 3.66
C THR A 164 -11.49 2.97 3.95
N VAL A 165 -12.16 3.61 2.97
CA VAL A 165 -12.57 5.02 3.05
C VAL A 165 -13.82 5.23 2.21
N GLU A 166 -14.70 6.17 2.58
CA GLU A 166 -15.82 6.59 1.75
C GLU A 166 -15.41 7.63 0.71
N ASP A 167 -16.14 7.69 -0.37
CA ASP A 167 -15.93 8.66 -1.46
C ASP A 167 -15.95 10.09 -0.92
N GLY A 168 -14.93 10.87 -1.27
CA GLY A 168 -14.79 12.27 -0.86
C GLY A 168 -14.57 12.50 0.65
N ALA A 169 -14.53 11.46 1.50
CA ALA A 169 -14.52 11.60 2.97
C ALA A 169 -13.25 10.98 3.61
N PRO A 170 -12.08 11.65 3.53
CA PRO A 170 -10.85 11.15 4.12
C PRO A 170 -11.02 10.91 5.63
N GLY A 171 -10.50 9.77 6.13
CA GLY A 171 -10.60 9.37 7.53
C GLY A 171 -11.98 8.87 7.97
N SER A 172 -12.96 8.70 7.08
CA SER A 172 -14.33 8.30 7.42
C SER A 172 -14.43 6.96 8.17
N HIS A 173 -13.48 6.06 7.96
CA HIS A 173 -13.43 4.75 8.62
C HIS A 173 -12.35 4.66 9.71
N ALA A 174 -11.71 5.76 10.07
CA ALA A 174 -10.75 5.79 11.15
C ALA A 174 -11.41 5.40 12.49
N LYS A 175 -10.70 4.62 13.31
CA LYS A 175 -11.17 4.13 14.62
C LYS A 175 -12.41 3.20 14.56
N GLN A 176 -12.71 2.66 13.38
CA GLN A 176 -13.77 1.65 13.23
C GLN A 176 -13.26 0.22 13.42
N GLY A 177 -11.95 0.02 13.59
CA GLY A 177 -11.37 -1.28 13.92
C GLY A 177 -10.27 -1.77 12.99
N TRP A 178 -10.06 -1.15 11.82
CA TRP A 178 -8.97 -1.52 10.91
C TRP A 178 -7.60 -1.46 11.58
N GLU A 179 -7.41 -0.49 12.49
CA GLU A 179 -6.15 -0.29 13.19
C GLU A 179 -5.73 -1.52 14.01
N ALA A 180 -6.69 -2.27 14.55
CA ALA A 180 -6.40 -3.51 15.27
C ALA A 180 -5.83 -4.60 14.36
N LEU A 181 -6.36 -4.73 13.12
CA LEU A 181 -5.77 -5.63 12.12
C LEU A 181 -4.38 -5.15 11.72
N THR A 182 -4.22 -3.86 11.44
CA THR A 182 -2.92 -3.29 11.04
C THR A 182 -1.87 -3.53 12.13
N ASP A 183 -2.23 -3.35 13.40
CA ASP A 183 -1.33 -3.60 14.53
C ASP A 183 -0.92 -5.08 14.62
N ALA A 184 -1.87 -6.01 14.41
CA ALA A 184 -1.59 -7.43 14.38
C ALA A 184 -0.70 -7.83 13.17
N LEU A 185 -0.90 -7.21 12.01
CA LEU A 185 -0.04 -7.43 10.83
C LEU A 185 1.39 -6.91 11.07
N ILE A 186 1.54 -5.71 11.65
CA ILE A 186 2.85 -5.18 12.06
C ILE A 186 3.53 -6.13 13.03
N GLN A 187 2.80 -6.62 14.05
CA GLN A 187 3.35 -7.55 15.02
C GLN A 187 3.77 -8.86 14.36
N SER A 188 2.99 -9.39 13.40
CA SER A 188 3.39 -10.58 12.64
C SER A 188 4.70 -10.38 11.88
N VAL A 189 4.93 -9.19 11.31
CA VAL A 189 6.22 -8.86 10.67
C VAL A 189 7.34 -8.80 11.71
N VAL A 190 7.11 -8.20 12.87
CA VAL A 190 8.10 -8.07 13.93
C VAL A 190 8.52 -9.44 14.50
N ASP A 191 7.55 -10.37 14.63
CA ASP A 191 7.77 -11.63 15.32
C ASP A 191 8.26 -12.77 14.41
N ALA A 192 7.89 -12.76 13.12
CA ALA A 192 8.01 -13.93 12.25
C ALA A 192 9.01 -13.78 11.10
N VAL A 193 9.58 -12.61 10.87
CA VAL A 193 10.49 -12.35 9.74
C VAL A 193 11.86 -11.93 10.24
N GLU A 194 12.85 -12.16 9.37
CA GLU A 194 14.14 -11.50 9.47
C GLU A 194 13.97 -9.98 9.65
N PRO A 195 14.89 -9.30 10.33
CA PRO A 195 14.80 -7.87 10.54
C PRO A 195 14.47 -7.10 9.26
N ALA A 196 13.45 -6.25 9.32
CA ALA A 196 12.91 -5.49 8.18
C ALA A 196 13.11 -3.98 8.37
N VAL A 197 12.89 -3.21 7.30
CA VAL A 197 12.85 -1.75 7.34
C VAL A 197 11.42 -1.27 7.51
N PHE A 198 11.18 -0.34 8.44
CA PHE A 198 9.88 0.32 8.61
C PHE A 198 10.02 1.81 8.26
N MET A 199 9.29 2.26 7.25
CA MET A 199 9.20 3.66 6.86
C MET A 199 7.88 4.25 7.39
N LEU A 200 7.97 5.10 8.41
CA LEU A 200 6.84 5.67 9.13
C LEU A 200 6.70 7.15 8.79
N TRP A 201 5.82 7.47 7.84
CA TRP A 201 5.66 8.82 7.35
C TRP A 201 4.41 9.51 7.89
N GLY A 202 4.62 10.52 8.73
CA GLY A 202 3.58 11.30 9.41
C GLY A 202 3.12 10.69 10.74
N ALA A 203 2.34 11.46 11.50
CA ALA A 203 2.01 11.14 12.88
C ALA A 203 1.25 9.80 13.05
N HIS A 204 0.34 9.47 12.12
CA HIS A 204 -0.44 8.22 12.20
C HIS A 204 0.46 6.98 12.06
N ALA A 205 1.41 7.01 11.10
CA ALA A 205 2.36 5.93 10.95
C ALA A 205 3.35 5.87 12.12
N GLN A 206 3.85 7.01 12.57
CA GLN A 206 4.80 7.10 13.70
C GLN A 206 4.19 6.64 15.02
N ALA A 207 2.87 6.76 15.21
CA ALA A 207 2.18 6.22 16.39
C ALA A 207 2.33 4.69 16.52
N LYS A 208 2.70 3.98 15.43
CA LYS A 208 2.96 2.53 15.45
C LYS A 208 4.40 2.17 15.84
N ARG A 209 5.27 3.16 16.08
CA ARG A 209 6.69 2.96 16.41
C ARG A 209 6.89 2.05 17.62
N GLU A 210 6.03 2.16 18.62
CA GLU A 210 6.12 1.37 19.86
C GLU A 210 5.84 -0.12 19.67
N LEU A 211 5.19 -0.53 18.60
CA LEU A 211 4.97 -1.93 18.25
C LEU A 211 6.24 -2.58 17.68
N ILE A 212 7.14 -1.79 17.11
CA ILE A 212 8.31 -2.29 16.37
C ILE A 212 9.45 -2.45 17.34
N LYS A 213 9.64 -3.67 17.84
CA LYS A 213 10.73 -4.07 18.75
C LYS A 213 11.78 -4.89 17.98
N GLY A 214 12.98 -5.01 18.54
CA GLY A 214 14.07 -5.80 17.95
C GLY A 214 14.96 -4.99 17.01
N GLU A 215 15.68 -5.69 16.11
CA GLU A 215 16.75 -5.12 15.29
C GLU A 215 16.27 -4.52 13.94
N HIS A 216 14.99 -4.16 13.83
CA HIS A 216 14.43 -3.54 12.64
C HIS A 216 14.98 -2.11 12.45
N LEU A 217 15.20 -1.71 11.19
CA LEU A 217 15.51 -0.32 10.88
C LEU A 217 14.21 0.49 10.83
N VAL A 218 14.07 1.51 11.67
CA VAL A 218 12.90 2.39 11.69
C VAL A 218 13.29 3.79 11.22
N LEU A 219 12.72 4.20 10.10
CA LEU A 219 12.94 5.49 9.44
C LEU A 219 11.68 6.35 9.58
N THR A 220 11.82 7.54 10.16
CA THR A 220 10.69 8.45 10.42
C THR A 220 10.88 9.77 9.70
N ALA A 221 9.82 10.28 9.08
CA ALA A 221 9.75 11.60 8.48
C ALA A 221 8.32 12.14 8.52
N ASN A 222 8.12 13.42 8.21
CA ASN A 222 6.79 13.95 8.00
C ASN A 222 6.08 13.25 6.83
N HIS A 223 4.75 13.38 6.76
CA HIS A 223 3.99 12.78 5.67
C HIS A 223 4.36 13.41 4.30
N PRO A 224 4.44 12.64 3.21
CA PRO A 224 4.83 13.14 1.87
C PRO A 224 3.81 14.09 1.22
N SER A 225 2.69 14.41 1.88
CA SER A 225 1.72 15.38 1.34
C SER A 225 2.35 16.77 1.16
N PRO A 226 1.90 17.57 0.17
CA PRO A 226 2.38 18.95 0.00
C PRO A 226 2.24 19.82 1.24
N LEU A 227 1.30 19.49 2.14
CA LEU A 227 1.06 20.23 3.38
C LEU A 227 2.16 20.04 4.41
N SER A 228 2.94 18.96 4.34
CA SER A 228 3.89 18.58 5.40
C SER A 228 5.27 18.15 4.89
N ALA A 229 5.41 17.81 3.62
CA ALA A 229 6.64 17.21 3.08
C ALA A 229 7.91 18.06 3.30
N ASN A 230 7.78 19.39 3.40
CA ASN A 230 8.90 20.30 3.63
C ASN A 230 8.93 20.90 5.05
N ARG A 231 8.02 20.47 5.94
CA ARG A 231 7.93 21.09 7.29
C ARG A 231 9.03 20.56 8.23
N PRO A 232 9.68 21.45 9.03
CA PRO A 232 10.54 21.00 10.12
C PRO A 232 9.69 20.31 11.22
N PRO A 233 10.27 19.53 12.16
CA PRO A 233 11.71 19.29 12.29
C PRO A 233 12.23 18.13 11.41
N GLN A 234 11.37 17.30 10.82
CA GLN A 234 11.73 16.11 10.06
C GLN A 234 11.04 16.09 8.69
N PRO A 235 11.44 16.97 7.74
CA PRO A 235 10.84 17.02 6.44
C PRO A 235 10.95 15.67 5.73
N PHE A 236 9.94 15.32 4.90
CA PHE A 236 9.99 14.15 4.04
C PHE A 236 10.99 14.37 2.90
N VAL A 237 10.99 15.56 2.32
CA VAL A 237 11.96 15.92 1.28
C VAL A 237 13.34 16.07 1.91
N GLY A 238 14.24 15.22 1.50
CA GLY A 238 15.59 15.15 2.04
C GLY A 238 15.77 14.11 3.15
N CYS A 239 14.79 13.24 3.38
CA CYS A 239 14.90 12.24 4.43
C CYS A 239 15.88 11.08 4.11
N GLY A 240 16.20 10.81 2.84
CA GLY A 240 17.18 9.79 2.45
C GLY A 240 16.74 8.36 2.70
N HIS A 241 15.45 8.10 2.87
CA HIS A 241 14.94 6.81 3.34
C HIS A 241 15.14 5.67 2.34
N PHE A 242 15.07 5.95 1.05
CA PHE A 242 15.17 4.91 0.01
C PHE A 242 16.60 4.37 -0.10
N VAL A 243 17.58 5.27 -0.04
CA VAL A 243 19.00 4.91 0.00
C VAL A 243 19.34 4.21 1.32
N ALA A 244 18.89 4.74 2.45
CA ALA A 244 19.14 4.15 3.76
C ALA A 244 18.57 2.73 3.87
N ALA A 245 17.35 2.50 3.35
CA ALA A 245 16.74 1.17 3.31
C ALA A 245 17.56 0.19 2.47
N ASN A 246 17.96 0.59 1.27
CA ASN A 246 18.75 -0.27 0.39
C ASN A 246 20.15 -0.56 0.94
N ALA A 247 20.81 0.42 1.53
CA ALA A 247 22.10 0.21 2.21
C ALA A 247 21.99 -0.79 3.37
N TRP A 248 20.91 -0.68 4.15
CA TRP A 248 20.65 -1.58 5.28
C TRP A 248 20.32 -3.00 4.83
N LEU A 249 19.50 -3.16 3.76
CA LEU A 249 19.19 -4.46 3.16
C LEU A 249 20.46 -5.11 2.59
N GLN A 250 21.26 -4.35 1.85
CA GLN A 250 22.51 -4.84 1.25
C GLN A 250 23.51 -5.30 2.33
N ALA A 251 23.65 -4.56 3.42
CA ALA A 251 24.54 -4.92 4.53
C ALA A 251 24.14 -6.26 5.21
N ARG A 252 22.88 -6.71 5.03
CA ARG A 252 22.37 -7.99 5.54
C ARG A 252 22.26 -9.07 4.45
N GLY A 253 22.82 -8.83 3.27
CA GLY A 253 22.81 -9.80 2.15
C GLY A 253 21.47 -9.92 1.42
N HIS A 254 20.51 -9.04 1.71
CA HIS A 254 19.21 -9.02 1.00
C HIS A 254 19.32 -8.31 -0.34
N LYS A 255 18.52 -8.75 -1.31
CA LYS A 255 18.35 -8.02 -2.55
C LYS A 255 17.72 -6.65 -2.25
N VAL A 256 18.33 -5.58 -2.78
CA VAL A 256 17.81 -4.21 -2.69
C VAL A 256 16.48 -4.05 -3.43
N ILE A 257 15.74 -3.01 -3.10
CA ILE A 257 14.47 -2.65 -3.77
C ILE A 257 14.78 -1.71 -4.93
N GLU A 258 14.23 -2.02 -6.09
CA GLU A 258 14.21 -1.15 -7.26
C GLU A 258 13.05 -0.17 -7.12
N TRP A 259 13.35 1.07 -6.73
CA TRP A 259 12.36 2.12 -6.45
C TRP A 259 11.88 2.89 -7.71
N SER A 260 12.18 2.37 -8.91
CA SER A 260 11.83 2.99 -10.20
C SER A 260 10.35 2.89 -10.55
#